data_ebbc0972c6a2d1737635c26348a13c71
#
_entry.id   ebbc0972c6a2d1737635c26348a13c71
#
_cell.length_a   1.000
_cell.length_b   1.000
_cell.length_c   1.000
_cell.angle_alpha   90.00
_cell.angle_beta   90.00
_cell.angle_gamma   90.00
#
_symmetry.space_group_name_H-M   'P 1'
#
loop_
_entity.id
_entity.type
_entity.pdbx_description
1 polymer ?
#
loop_
_entity_poly.entity_id
_entity_poly.type
_entity_poly.pdbx_seq_one_letter_code
_entity_poly.pdbx_strand_id
1 'polypeptide(L)'
;EISCSLVGSEMCIRDSYNTIRERLGDYPINVEMMSRFRTAAQQKKTIEKLKRGEVDIVIGTHRLLSKDVSFKDLGLLIVDEEQRFGVQHKEQLKNLREQIDVLTLSATPIPRTMQMATSGVRDMSLITTPPTGRRPVIVHVGEYDPDVVSAAIRLEVGRGGQVYYVSNRVKTIDDAVARVHEAAPEARVGVAHGKMSPREVEDVMIEFATKKIDVLIATTIVESGIDLSLIHI
;
A
#
# COMPACT_ATOMS: atom_id res chain seq x y z
N GLU A 1 -6.23 27.97 -3.48
CA GLU A 1 -5.79 26.67 -4.04
C GLU A 1 -5.12 25.88 -2.90
N ILE A 2 -5.77 24.83 -2.43
CA ILE A 2 -5.23 23.99 -1.35
C ILE A 2 -4.53 22.81 -2.02
N SER A 3 -3.22 22.78 -2.03
CA SER A 3 -2.46 21.61 -2.46
C SER A 3 -2.53 20.54 -1.38
N CYS A 4 -2.92 19.33 -1.76
CA CYS A 4 -2.99 18.17 -0.87
C CYS A 4 -1.87 17.19 -1.23
N SER A 5 -1.18 16.65 -0.24
CA SER A 5 -0.15 15.63 -0.43
C SER A 5 -0.50 14.35 0.35
N LEU A 6 -0.58 13.23 -0.35
CA LEU A 6 -0.74 11.90 0.24
C LEU A 6 0.59 11.14 0.19
N VAL A 7 1.09 10.71 1.34
CA VAL A 7 2.32 9.95 1.47
C VAL A 7 2.01 8.55 1.98
N GLY A 8 2.35 7.53 1.19
CA GLY A 8 2.05 6.14 1.49
C GLY A 8 3.15 5.17 1.00
N SER A 9 2.87 3.87 1.06
CA SER A 9 3.75 2.84 0.51
C SER A 9 3.67 2.79 -1.02
N GLU A 10 4.71 2.28 -1.68
CA GLU A 10 4.78 2.22 -3.15
C GLU A 10 3.59 1.48 -3.79
N MET A 11 3.10 0.43 -3.16
CA MET A 11 1.98 -0.36 -3.68
C MET A 11 0.64 0.38 -3.54
N CYS A 12 0.42 1.08 -2.44
CA CYS A 12 -0.81 1.84 -2.19
C CYS A 12 -0.92 3.11 -3.03
N ILE A 13 0.21 3.67 -3.48
CA ILE A 13 0.23 4.95 -4.21
C ILE A 13 -0.52 4.87 -5.51
N ARG A 14 -0.36 3.79 -6.27
CA ARG A 14 -1.02 3.59 -7.55
C ARG A 14 -2.53 3.46 -7.39
N ASP A 15 -2.95 2.68 -6.39
CA ASP A 15 -4.37 2.46 -6.11
C ASP A 15 -5.01 3.74 -5.60
N SER A 16 -4.36 4.45 -4.67
CA SER A 16 -4.80 5.77 -4.20
C SER A 16 -4.89 6.78 -5.35
N TYR A 17 -3.92 6.79 -6.27
CA TYR A 17 -3.94 7.67 -7.43
C TYR A 17 -5.13 7.36 -8.35
N ASN A 18 -5.37 6.09 -8.65
CA ASN A 18 -6.50 5.68 -9.49
C ASN A 18 -7.83 6.02 -8.81
N THR A 19 -7.99 5.68 -7.53
CA THR A 19 -9.21 5.97 -6.76
C THR A 19 -9.51 7.48 -6.72
N ILE A 20 -8.51 8.31 -6.49
CA ILE A 20 -8.69 9.77 -6.47
C ILE A 20 -9.05 10.28 -7.85
N ARG A 21 -8.39 9.80 -8.89
CA ARG A 21 -8.72 10.17 -10.27
C ARG A 21 -10.13 9.77 -10.68
N GLU A 22 -10.57 8.57 -10.31
CA GLU A 22 -11.94 8.11 -10.59
C GLU A 22 -12.98 8.97 -9.88
N ARG A 23 -12.74 9.30 -8.61
CA ARG A 23 -13.68 10.10 -7.81
C ARG A 23 -13.73 11.57 -8.16
N LEU A 24 -12.62 12.11 -8.63
CA LEU A 24 -12.46 13.53 -8.94
C LEU A 24 -12.35 13.82 -10.44
N GLY A 25 -12.55 12.82 -11.29
CA GLY A 25 -12.38 12.93 -12.75
C GLY A 25 -13.26 13.98 -13.41
N ASP A 26 -14.42 14.29 -12.82
CA ASP A 26 -15.35 15.30 -13.32
C ASP A 26 -15.00 16.74 -12.84
N TYR A 27 -14.01 16.88 -12.00
CA TYR A 27 -13.57 18.17 -11.48
C TYR A 27 -12.28 18.64 -12.16
N PRO A 28 -12.07 19.96 -12.34
CA PRO A 28 -10.86 20.52 -12.93
C PRO A 28 -9.69 20.50 -11.93
N ILE A 29 -9.32 19.29 -11.48
CA ILE A 29 -8.29 19.05 -10.47
C ILE A 29 -7.11 18.29 -11.10
N ASN A 30 -5.92 18.84 -10.97
CA ASN A 30 -4.69 18.23 -11.44
C ASN A 30 -4.10 17.30 -10.39
N VAL A 31 -4.17 16.00 -10.63
CA VAL A 31 -3.61 14.96 -9.76
C VAL A 31 -2.32 14.42 -10.37
N GLU A 32 -1.22 14.47 -9.63
CA GLU A 32 0.07 13.91 -10.04
C GLU A 32 0.51 12.80 -9.09
N MET A 33 1.34 11.88 -9.61
CA MET A 33 1.90 10.79 -8.82
C MET A 33 3.43 10.89 -8.81
N MET A 34 4.04 10.74 -7.63
CA MET A 34 5.50 10.69 -7.47
C MET A 34 5.92 9.41 -6.76
N SER A 35 6.47 8.47 -7.52
CA SER A 35 6.96 7.18 -7.04
C SER A 35 8.31 6.84 -7.69
N ARG A 36 9.00 5.83 -7.16
CA ARG A 36 10.26 5.33 -7.76
C ARG A 36 10.07 4.70 -9.15
N PHE A 37 8.85 4.37 -9.53
CA PHE A 37 8.52 3.84 -10.86
C PHE A 37 8.43 4.93 -11.93
N ARG A 38 8.45 6.21 -11.53
CA ARG A 38 8.56 7.34 -12.46
C ARG A 38 10.02 7.61 -12.78
N THR A 39 10.31 7.91 -14.05
CA THR A 39 11.67 8.29 -14.47
C THR A 39 12.13 9.58 -13.79
N ALA A 40 13.43 9.77 -13.67
CA ALA A 40 13.99 11.00 -13.10
C ALA A 40 13.49 12.27 -13.81
N ALA A 41 13.32 12.22 -15.13
CA ALA A 41 12.78 13.33 -15.93
C ALA A 41 11.31 13.63 -15.57
N GLN A 42 10.48 12.58 -15.39
CA GLN A 42 9.09 12.73 -14.97
C GLN A 42 8.99 13.30 -13.55
N GLN A 43 9.80 12.79 -12.62
CA GLN A 43 9.84 13.31 -11.24
C GLN A 43 10.23 14.80 -11.23
N LYS A 44 11.26 15.19 -11.99
CA LYS A 44 11.68 16.59 -12.11
C LYS A 44 10.56 17.49 -12.64
N LYS A 45 9.85 17.03 -13.67
CA LYS A 45 8.69 17.76 -14.23
C LYS A 45 7.58 17.94 -13.18
N THR A 46 7.27 16.90 -12.41
CA THR A 46 6.27 17.01 -11.33
C THR A 46 6.72 17.98 -10.24
N ILE A 47 8.00 17.97 -9.85
CA ILE A 47 8.54 18.94 -8.87
C ILE A 47 8.42 20.38 -9.39
N GLU A 48 8.71 20.62 -10.66
CA GLU A 48 8.56 21.95 -11.26
C GLU A 48 7.11 22.43 -11.27
N LYS A 49 6.17 21.54 -11.58
CA LYS A 49 4.72 21.83 -11.51
C LYS A 49 4.26 22.14 -10.08
N LEU A 50 4.73 21.39 -9.07
CA LEU A 50 4.44 21.65 -7.66
C LEU A 50 4.91 23.04 -7.23
N LYS A 51 6.12 23.45 -7.64
CA LYS A 51 6.66 24.80 -7.37
C LYS A 51 5.84 25.91 -8.00
N ARG A 52 5.23 25.66 -9.15
CA ARG A 52 4.38 26.64 -9.86
C ARG A 52 2.94 26.67 -9.34
N GLY A 53 2.53 25.67 -8.53
CA GLY A 53 1.15 25.52 -8.09
C GLY A 53 0.21 25.03 -9.20
N GLU A 54 0.74 24.25 -10.13
CA GLU A 54 -0.02 23.62 -11.24
C GLU A 54 -0.58 22.25 -10.85
N VAL A 55 -0.36 21.80 -9.62
CA VAL A 55 -0.81 20.50 -9.09
C VAL A 55 -1.63 20.74 -7.84
N ASP A 56 -2.86 20.25 -7.86
CA ASP A 56 -3.79 20.38 -6.72
C ASP A 56 -3.63 19.23 -5.74
N ILE A 57 -3.39 18.03 -6.24
CA ILE A 57 -3.17 16.82 -5.42
C ILE A 57 -1.94 16.08 -5.92
N VAL A 58 -1.01 15.78 -5.02
CA VAL A 58 0.11 14.90 -5.32
C VAL A 58 0.11 13.69 -4.41
N ILE A 59 0.30 12.52 -4.98
CA ILE A 59 0.34 11.24 -4.27
C ILE A 59 1.71 10.63 -4.47
N GLY A 60 2.36 10.25 -3.38
CA GLY A 60 3.71 9.71 -3.51
C GLY A 60 4.21 9.03 -2.24
N THR A 61 5.43 8.50 -2.31
CA THR A 61 6.14 7.94 -1.16
C THR A 61 6.79 9.03 -0.32
N HIS A 62 7.60 8.61 0.65
CA HIS A 62 8.51 9.50 1.40
C HIS A 62 9.37 10.41 0.50
N ARG A 63 9.44 10.16 -0.81
CA ARG A 63 10.08 11.02 -1.80
C ARG A 63 9.50 12.44 -1.82
N LEU A 64 8.21 12.58 -1.49
CA LEU A 64 7.55 13.89 -1.38
C LEU A 64 8.10 14.75 -0.24
N LEU A 65 8.71 14.12 0.77
CA LEU A 65 9.33 14.80 1.91
C LEU A 65 10.81 15.14 1.67
N SER A 66 11.34 14.90 0.47
CA SER A 66 12.75 15.19 0.17
C SER A 66 12.97 16.70 0.02
N LYS A 67 14.18 17.17 0.34
CA LYS A 67 14.56 18.57 0.39
C LYS A 67 14.43 19.34 -0.96
N ASP A 68 14.48 18.62 -2.07
CA ASP A 68 14.34 19.17 -3.41
C ASP A 68 12.87 19.36 -3.85
N VAL A 69 11.92 18.79 -3.10
CA VAL A 69 10.49 18.99 -3.33
C VAL A 69 10.04 20.20 -2.55
N SER A 70 9.45 21.15 -3.24
CA SER A 70 8.85 22.33 -2.63
C SER A 70 7.45 22.57 -3.20
N PHE A 71 6.53 22.88 -2.32
CA PHE A 71 5.16 23.21 -2.65
C PHE A 71 5.00 24.74 -2.66
N LYS A 72 4.21 25.25 -3.59
CA LYS A 72 3.90 26.68 -3.62
C LYS A 72 3.01 27.08 -2.45
N ASP A 73 1.98 26.27 -2.21
CA ASP A 73 0.98 26.50 -1.17
C ASP A 73 0.39 25.14 -0.75
N LEU A 74 0.96 24.54 0.27
CA LEU A 74 0.51 23.26 0.80
C LEU A 74 -0.44 23.51 1.96
N GLY A 75 -1.72 23.14 1.81
CA GLY A 75 -2.74 23.31 2.85
C GLY A 75 -3.01 22.05 3.67
N LEU A 76 -2.95 20.87 3.03
CA LEU A 76 -3.24 19.61 3.70
C LEU A 76 -2.19 18.55 3.36
N LEU A 77 -1.68 17.88 4.39
CA LEU A 77 -0.81 16.71 4.28
C LEU A 77 -1.52 15.48 4.85
N ILE A 78 -1.71 14.46 4.03
CA ILE A 78 -2.24 13.17 4.47
C ILE A 78 -1.09 12.17 4.55
N VAL A 79 -0.92 11.54 5.70
CA VAL A 79 0.13 10.54 5.96
C VAL A 79 -0.51 9.22 6.27
N ASP A 80 -0.27 8.24 5.40
CA ASP A 80 -0.71 6.86 5.62
C ASP A 80 0.42 6.04 6.26
N GLU A 81 0.07 5.27 7.30
CA GLU A 81 0.99 4.39 8.03
C GLU A 81 2.27 5.10 8.54
N GLU A 82 2.11 6.22 9.27
CA GLU A 82 3.22 7.05 9.81
C GLU A 82 4.31 6.23 10.52
N GLN A 83 3.98 5.09 11.11
CA GLN A 83 4.94 4.22 11.81
C GLN A 83 6.05 3.67 10.88
N ARG A 84 5.82 3.63 9.58
CA ARG A 84 6.79 3.17 8.59
C ARG A 84 7.86 4.18 8.23
N PHE A 85 7.69 5.43 8.66
CA PHE A 85 8.66 6.50 8.39
C PHE A 85 9.84 6.43 9.37
N GLY A 86 11.05 6.62 8.83
CA GLY A 86 12.27 6.78 9.62
C GLY A 86 12.28 8.10 10.41
N VAL A 87 13.22 8.20 11.35
CA VAL A 87 13.34 9.34 12.28
C VAL A 87 13.41 10.69 11.55
N GLN A 88 14.22 10.78 10.49
CA GLN A 88 14.39 12.04 9.73
C GLN A 88 13.07 12.51 9.09
N HIS A 89 12.29 11.61 8.50
CA HIS A 89 11.01 11.96 7.91
C HIS A 89 9.98 12.38 8.98
N LYS A 90 10.04 11.76 10.17
CA LYS A 90 9.16 12.16 11.29
C LYS A 90 9.47 13.56 11.81
N GLU A 91 10.74 13.97 11.82
CA GLU A 91 11.12 15.35 12.16
C GLU A 91 10.63 16.35 11.10
N GLN A 92 10.76 16.03 9.82
CA GLN A 92 10.22 16.86 8.75
C GLN A 92 8.70 17.01 8.84
N LEU A 93 7.99 15.91 9.09
CA LEU A 93 6.54 15.92 9.32
C LEU A 93 6.17 16.77 10.53
N LYS A 94 6.95 16.74 11.60
CA LYS A 94 6.73 17.58 12.78
C LYS A 94 6.82 19.07 12.45
N ASN A 95 7.81 19.47 11.69
CA ASN A 95 7.98 20.88 11.29
C ASN A 95 6.86 21.36 10.35
N LEU A 96 6.37 20.50 9.45
CA LEU A 96 5.25 20.79 8.58
C LEU A 96 3.93 20.94 9.36
N ARG A 97 3.73 20.17 10.41
CA ARG A 97 2.53 20.23 11.28
C ARG A 97 2.30 21.57 11.97
N GLU A 98 3.33 22.36 12.10
CA GLU A 98 3.22 23.71 12.70
C GLU A 98 2.64 24.73 11.71
N GLN A 99 2.60 24.41 10.41
CA GLN A 99 2.26 25.33 9.36
C GLN A 99 1.04 24.93 8.53
N ILE A 100 0.68 23.64 8.52
CA ILE A 100 -0.37 23.07 7.68
C ILE A 100 -1.20 22.04 8.46
N ASP A 101 -2.40 21.77 7.96
CA ASP A 101 -3.22 20.68 8.47
C ASP A 101 -2.62 19.32 8.12
N VAL A 102 -2.56 18.42 9.09
CA VAL A 102 -2.01 17.06 8.90
C VAL A 102 -3.00 16.02 9.37
N LEU A 103 -3.45 15.19 8.42
CA LEU A 103 -4.25 14.00 8.68
C LEU A 103 -3.36 12.75 8.66
N THR A 104 -3.33 12.01 9.74
CA THR A 104 -2.60 10.74 9.83
C THR A 104 -3.58 9.58 9.85
N LEU A 105 -3.37 8.61 8.97
CA LEU A 105 -4.16 7.39 8.87
C LEU A 105 -3.32 6.21 9.37
N SER A 106 -3.95 5.25 10.06
CA SER A 106 -3.30 3.99 10.43
C SER A 106 -4.33 2.90 10.68
N ALA A 107 -4.07 1.71 10.15
CA ALA A 107 -4.86 0.53 10.45
C ALA A 107 -4.46 -0.11 11.80
N THR A 108 -3.23 0.16 12.25
CA THR A 108 -2.66 -0.39 13.50
C THR A 108 -2.19 0.75 14.40
N PRO A 109 -3.06 1.31 15.25
CA PRO A 109 -2.68 2.41 16.10
C PRO A 109 -1.56 1.97 17.07
N ILE A 110 -0.41 2.67 17.00
CA ILE A 110 0.70 2.43 17.91
C ILE A 110 0.32 2.98 19.30
N PRO A 111 0.74 2.34 20.41
CA PRO A 111 0.47 2.80 21.77
C PRO A 111 0.83 4.28 22.01
N ARG A 112 1.89 4.77 21.35
CA ARG A 112 2.32 6.18 21.44
C ARG A 112 1.34 7.15 20.79
N THR A 113 0.73 6.78 19.66
CA THR A 113 -0.29 7.58 18.99
C THR A 113 -1.58 7.60 19.82
N MET A 114 -1.93 6.47 20.43
CA MET A 114 -3.03 6.41 21.40
C MET A 114 -2.76 7.23 22.66
N GLN A 115 -1.54 7.21 23.20
CA GLN A 115 -1.16 8.05 24.33
C GLN A 115 -1.28 9.55 24.02
N MET A 116 -0.89 9.98 22.82
CA MET A 116 -1.01 11.38 22.39
C MET A 116 -2.47 11.81 22.21
N ALA A 117 -3.32 10.92 21.74
CA ALA A 117 -4.76 11.16 21.63
C ALA A 117 -5.43 11.24 23.00
N THR A 118 -5.12 10.31 23.91
CA THR A 118 -5.67 10.32 25.28
C THR A 118 -5.17 11.50 26.13
N SER A 119 -4.02 12.07 25.82
CA SER A 119 -3.50 13.28 26.48
C SER A 119 -4.05 14.58 25.91
N GLY A 120 -4.99 14.53 24.94
CA GLY A 120 -5.58 15.72 24.32
C GLY A 120 -4.65 16.50 23.39
N VAL A 121 -3.49 15.94 23.04
CA VAL A 121 -2.51 16.57 22.14
C VAL A 121 -2.94 16.42 20.67
N ARG A 122 -3.79 15.44 20.34
CA ARG A 122 -4.34 15.21 19.00
C ARG A 122 -5.77 14.74 19.06
N ASP A 123 -6.59 15.26 18.16
CA ASP A 123 -7.90 14.69 17.89
C ASP A 123 -7.76 13.33 17.22
N MET A 124 -8.61 12.38 17.60
CA MET A 124 -8.63 11.05 17.05
C MET A 124 -10.04 10.63 16.71
N SER A 125 -10.22 10.10 15.50
CA SER A 125 -11.47 9.48 15.07
C SER A 125 -11.24 8.01 14.77
N LEU A 126 -12.19 7.16 15.18
CA LEU A 126 -12.17 5.72 14.91
C LEU A 126 -13.25 5.38 13.87
N ILE A 127 -12.85 4.73 12.79
CA ILE A 127 -13.76 4.19 11.80
C ILE A 127 -13.99 2.73 12.16
N THR A 128 -15.12 2.45 12.83
CA THR A 128 -15.44 1.10 13.33
C THR A 128 -16.45 0.37 12.44
N THR A 129 -17.17 1.08 11.59
CA THR A 129 -18.18 0.50 10.70
C THR A 129 -17.51 -0.03 9.44
N PRO A 130 -17.56 -1.34 9.16
CA PRO A 130 -17.02 -1.89 7.93
C PRO A 130 -17.81 -1.40 6.70
N PRO A 131 -17.21 -1.36 5.51
CA PRO A 131 -17.91 -1.07 4.27
C PRO A 131 -19.06 -2.04 4.03
N THR A 132 -20.11 -1.56 3.36
CA THR A 132 -21.29 -2.37 3.03
C THR A 132 -20.88 -3.57 2.17
N GLY A 133 -21.31 -4.77 2.55
CA GLY A 133 -21.01 -6.02 1.82
C GLY A 133 -19.70 -6.71 2.22
N ARG A 134 -18.88 -6.13 3.10
CA ARG A 134 -17.68 -6.80 3.60
C ARG A 134 -18.05 -7.97 4.50
N ARG A 135 -17.63 -9.17 4.12
CA ARG A 135 -17.77 -10.36 4.96
C ARG A 135 -16.56 -10.49 5.89
N PRO A 136 -16.75 -10.95 7.13
CA PRO A 136 -15.65 -11.22 8.03
C PRO A 136 -14.75 -12.33 7.47
N VAL A 137 -13.44 -12.20 7.67
CA VAL A 137 -12.48 -13.24 7.31
C VAL A 137 -12.56 -14.37 8.35
N ILE A 138 -12.64 -15.61 7.90
CA ILE A 138 -12.54 -16.79 8.77
C ILE A 138 -11.06 -17.01 9.04
N VAL A 139 -10.67 -16.95 10.31
CA VAL A 139 -9.29 -17.11 10.74
C VAL A 139 -9.11 -18.51 11.36
N HIS A 140 -8.15 -19.27 10.84
CA HIS A 140 -7.70 -20.52 11.43
C HIS A 140 -6.27 -20.35 11.98
N VAL A 141 -6.08 -20.68 13.24
CA VAL A 141 -4.76 -20.60 13.93
C VAL A 141 -4.41 -21.97 14.45
N GLY A 142 -3.27 -22.49 14.01
CA GLY A 142 -2.81 -23.84 14.39
C GLY A 142 -1.38 -24.08 13.92
N GLU A 143 -0.86 -25.27 14.21
CA GLU A 143 0.36 -25.76 13.60
C GLU A 143 0.18 -25.93 12.09
N TYR A 144 1.30 -25.90 11.36
CA TYR A 144 1.27 -26.10 9.91
C TYR A 144 0.77 -27.52 9.59
N ASP A 145 -0.37 -27.62 8.93
CA ASP A 145 -0.96 -28.85 8.45
C ASP A 145 -1.05 -28.79 6.91
N PRO A 146 -0.30 -29.66 6.20
CA PRO A 146 -0.29 -29.69 4.73
C PRO A 146 -1.67 -29.95 4.13
N ASP A 147 -2.49 -30.78 4.76
CA ASP A 147 -3.82 -31.15 4.26
C ASP A 147 -4.78 -29.98 4.34
N VAL A 148 -4.75 -29.22 5.44
CA VAL A 148 -5.56 -28.00 5.63
C VAL A 148 -5.16 -26.94 4.61
N VAL A 149 -3.85 -26.71 4.41
CA VAL A 149 -3.34 -25.73 3.45
C VAL A 149 -3.70 -26.14 2.02
N SER A 150 -3.53 -27.42 1.68
CA SER A 150 -3.90 -27.96 0.36
C SER A 150 -5.39 -27.80 0.09
N ALA A 151 -6.24 -28.14 1.04
CA ALA A 151 -7.68 -27.98 0.92
C ALA A 151 -8.08 -26.51 0.73
N ALA A 152 -7.47 -25.58 1.47
CA ALA A 152 -7.72 -24.15 1.35
C ALA A 152 -7.31 -23.62 -0.03
N ILE A 153 -6.13 -23.98 -0.54
CA ILE A 153 -5.66 -23.57 -1.87
C ILE A 153 -6.61 -24.07 -2.95
N ARG A 154 -6.95 -25.36 -2.92
CA ARG A 154 -7.87 -25.96 -3.91
C ARG A 154 -9.26 -25.34 -3.88
N LEU A 155 -9.78 -25.02 -2.70
CA LEU A 155 -11.06 -24.35 -2.53
C LEU A 155 -11.04 -22.97 -3.21
N GLU A 156 -10.00 -22.18 -2.96
CA GLU A 156 -9.90 -20.83 -3.54
C GLU A 156 -9.70 -20.86 -5.05
N VAL A 157 -8.75 -21.67 -5.53
CA VAL A 157 -8.47 -21.81 -6.97
C VAL A 157 -9.70 -22.38 -7.69
N GLY A 158 -10.37 -23.38 -7.10
CA GLY A 158 -11.56 -24.01 -7.69
C GLY A 158 -12.76 -23.05 -7.84
N ARG A 159 -12.88 -22.02 -7.01
CA ARG A 159 -13.92 -20.98 -7.14
C ARG A 159 -13.48 -19.77 -7.96
N GLY A 160 -12.29 -19.82 -8.60
CA GLY A 160 -11.70 -18.70 -9.37
C GLY A 160 -11.14 -17.59 -8.48
N GLY A 161 -10.94 -17.86 -7.18
CA GLY A 161 -10.26 -16.99 -6.24
C GLY A 161 -8.75 -17.05 -6.40
N GLN A 162 -8.03 -16.28 -5.58
CA GLN A 162 -6.58 -16.21 -5.55
C GLN A 162 -6.06 -16.37 -4.13
N VAL A 163 -4.82 -16.82 -3.98
CA VAL A 163 -4.22 -17.14 -2.68
C VAL A 163 -2.93 -16.35 -2.49
N TYR A 164 -2.79 -15.69 -1.34
CA TYR A 164 -1.51 -15.22 -0.83
C TYR A 164 -0.90 -16.27 0.10
N TYR A 165 0.25 -16.79 -0.29
CA TYR A 165 1.04 -17.69 0.54
C TYR A 165 2.24 -16.92 1.10
N VAL A 166 2.20 -16.54 2.38
CA VAL A 166 3.25 -15.70 2.98
C VAL A 166 4.27 -16.58 3.70
N SER A 167 5.54 -16.45 3.29
CA SER A 167 6.69 -17.12 3.92
C SER A 167 7.65 -16.09 4.51
N ASN A 168 8.03 -16.27 5.77
CA ASN A 168 8.87 -15.29 6.47
C ASN A 168 10.35 -15.27 6.02
N ARG A 169 10.78 -16.25 5.22
CA ARG A 169 12.19 -16.40 4.82
C ARG A 169 12.33 -16.65 3.33
N VAL A 170 13.18 -15.86 2.67
CA VAL A 170 13.53 -16.07 1.25
C VAL A 170 14.14 -17.46 0.99
N LYS A 171 14.90 -18.01 1.95
CA LYS A 171 15.53 -19.33 1.81
C LYS A 171 14.55 -20.50 1.75
N THR A 172 13.32 -20.31 2.18
CA THR A 172 12.27 -21.36 2.21
C THR A 172 11.22 -21.15 1.13
N ILE A 173 11.45 -20.22 0.20
CA ILE A 173 10.49 -19.96 -0.90
C ILE A 173 10.42 -21.14 -1.86
N ASP A 174 11.54 -21.75 -2.21
CA ASP A 174 11.56 -22.90 -3.10
C ASP A 174 10.77 -24.09 -2.49
N ASP A 175 10.91 -24.31 -1.19
CA ASP A 175 10.12 -25.30 -0.46
C ASP A 175 8.63 -24.95 -0.47
N ALA A 176 8.29 -23.66 -0.34
CA ALA A 176 6.90 -23.20 -0.42
C ALA A 176 6.31 -23.41 -1.82
N VAL A 177 7.09 -23.14 -2.86
CA VAL A 177 6.71 -23.42 -4.26
C VAL A 177 6.43 -24.90 -4.46
N ALA A 178 7.33 -25.76 -3.99
CA ALA A 178 7.16 -27.22 -4.08
C ALA A 178 5.88 -27.69 -3.38
N ARG A 179 5.61 -27.21 -2.16
CA ARG A 179 4.38 -27.52 -1.40
C ARG A 179 3.11 -27.07 -2.11
N VAL A 180 3.12 -25.88 -2.69
CA VAL A 180 1.95 -25.36 -3.44
C VAL A 180 1.71 -26.19 -4.70
N HIS A 181 2.76 -26.57 -5.42
CA HIS A 181 2.63 -27.44 -6.59
C HIS A 181 2.16 -28.85 -6.23
N GLU A 182 2.58 -29.38 -5.08
CA GLU A 182 2.06 -30.65 -4.57
C GLU A 182 0.57 -30.54 -4.19
N ALA A 183 0.20 -29.43 -3.53
CA ALA A 183 -1.15 -29.18 -3.08
C ALA A 183 -2.13 -28.92 -4.24
N ALA A 184 -1.72 -28.16 -5.25
CA ALA A 184 -2.54 -27.77 -6.40
C ALA A 184 -1.67 -27.69 -7.67
N PRO A 185 -1.43 -28.83 -8.35
CA PRO A 185 -0.55 -28.89 -9.52
C PRO A 185 -1.02 -28.03 -10.70
N GLU A 186 -2.31 -27.75 -10.77
CA GLU A 186 -2.96 -26.93 -11.78
C GLU A 186 -2.84 -25.43 -11.54
N ALA A 187 -2.44 -25.00 -10.33
CA ALA A 187 -2.38 -23.60 -9.96
C ALA A 187 -1.17 -22.90 -10.59
N ARG A 188 -1.40 -21.73 -11.15
CA ARG A 188 -0.34 -20.86 -11.66
C ARG A 188 0.30 -20.10 -10.50
N VAL A 189 1.55 -20.41 -10.22
CA VAL A 189 2.28 -19.88 -9.06
C VAL A 189 3.18 -18.72 -9.49
N GLY A 190 3.11 -17.62 -8.77
CA GLY A 190 4.04 -16.49 -8.84
C GLY A 190 4.83 -16.33 -7.55
N VAL A 191 6.02 -15.78 -7.63
CA VAL A 191 6.90 -15.56 -6.48
C VAL A 191 7.32 -14.11 -6.42
N ALA A 192 7.22 -13.49 -5.22
CA ALA A 192 7.69 -12.13 -4.97
C ALA A 192 8.46 -12.06 -3.64
N HIS A 193 9.70 -11.57 -3.68
CA HIS A 193 10.53 -11.47 -2.48
C HIS A 193 11.51 -10.28 -2.53
N GLY A 194 12.02 -9.86 -1.37
CA GLY A 194 12.86 -8.68 -1.19
C GLY A 194 14.22 -8.67 -1.89
N LYS A 195 14.65 -9.79 -2.51
CA LYS A 195 15.88 -9.84 -3.32
C LYS A 195 15.64 -9.57 -4.80
N MET A 196 14.38 -9.56 -5.23
CA MET A 196 14.00 -9.21 -6.60
C MET A 196 14.14 -7.71 -6.81
N SER A 197 14.37 -7.31 -8.05
CA SER A 197 14.34 -5.90 -8.40
C SER A 197 12.92 -5.35 -8.26
N PRO A 198 12.75 -4.05 -8.01
CA PRO A 198 11.43 -3.44 -7.92
C PRO A 198 10.53 -3.70 -9.14
N ARG A 199 11.13 -3.77 -10.32
CA ARG A 199 10.41 -4.02 -11.57
C ARG A 199 9.89 -5.45 -11.65
N GLU A 200 10.71 -6.44 -11.29
CA GLU A 200 10.28 -7.84 -11.24
C GLU A 200 9.12 -8.06 -10.26
N VAL A 201 9.18 -7.41 -9.09
CA VAL A 201 8.08 -7.46 -8.12
C VAL A 201 6.82 -6.83 -8.70
N GLU A 202 6.94 -5.67 -9.37
CA GLU A 202 5.80 -5.01 -10.01
C GLU A 202 5.16 -5.89 -11.09
N ASP A 203 5.97 -6.49 -11.97
CA ASP A 203 5.49 -7.36 -13.04
C ASP A 203 4.68 -8.55 -12.47
N VAL A 204 5.21 -9.22 -11.44
CA VAL A 204 4.51 -10.32 -10.74
C VAL A 204 3.21 -9.84 -10.10
N MET A 205 3.22 -8.67 -9.47
CA MET A 205 2.01 -8.10 -8.84
C MET A 205 0.95 -7.74 -9.88
N ILE A 206 1.33 -7.23 -11.04
CA ILE A 206 0.41 -6.95 -12.15
C ILE A 206 -0.18 -8.27 -12.68
N GLU A 207 0.63 -9.31 -12.84
CA GLU A 207 0.15 -10.62 -13.27
C GLU A 207 -0.81 -11.23 -12.25
N PHE A 208 -0.56 -11.06 -10.97
CA PHE A 208 -1.46 -11.49 -9.92
C PHE A 208 -2.77 -10.67 -9.96
N ALA A 209 -2.70 -9.35 -9.99
CA ALA A 209 -3.89 -8.48 -10.06
C ALA A 209 -4.75 -8.74 -11.32
N THR A 210 -4.13 -9.14 -12.43
CA THR A 210 -4.82 -9.49 -13.69
C THR A 210 -5.25 -10.96 -13.77
N LYS A 211 -5.22 -11.69 -12.66
CA LYS A 211 -5.59 -13.12 -12.56
C LYS A 211 -4.82 -14.06 -13.47
N LYS A 212 -3.58 -13.71 -13.83
CA LYS A 212 -2.67 -14.62 -14.55
C LYS A 212 -1.95 -15.59 -13.60
N ILE A 213 -1.90 -15.26 -12.31
CA ILE A 213 -1.34 -16.04 -11.22
C ILE A 213 -2.46 -16.36 -10.24
N ASP A 214 -2.58 -17.60 -9.81
CA ASP A 214 -3.59 -18.07 -8.88
C ASP A 214 -3.07 -18.06 -7.44
N VAL A 215 -1.81 -18.40 -7.24
CA VAL A 215 -1.15 -18.41 -5.93
C VAL A 215 0.09 -17.53 -5.96
N LEU A 216 0.12 -16.48 -5.16
CA LEU A 216 1.29 -15.63 -4.99
C LEU A 216 2.04 -16.00 -3.72
N ILE A 217 3.24 -16.54 -3.88
CA ILE A 217 4.15 -16.83 -2.76
C ILE A 217 5.01 -15.59 -2.53
N ALA A 218 4.88 -14.98 -1.36
CA ALA A 218 5.58 -13.75 -1.04
C ALA A 218 6.27 -13.80 0.33
N THR A 219 7.36 -13.04 0.46
CA THR A 219 7.88 -12.68 1.79
C THR A 219 7.11 -11.45 2.30
N THR A 220 7.51 -10.92 3.47
CA THR A 220 6.92 -9.76 4.15
C THR A 220 6.78 -8.47 3.32
N ILE A 221 7.05 -8.49 2.01
CA ILE A 221 6.76 -7.39 1.08
C ILE A 221 5.25 -7.04 1.08
N VAL A 222 4.41 -8.00 1.47
CA VAL A 222 2.94 -7.92 1.44
C VAL A 222 2.35 -7.58 2.82
N GLU A 223 3.10 -6.94 3.72
CA GLU A 223 2.68 -6.78 5.13
C GLU A 223 1.48 -5.87 5.38
N SER A 224 1.19 -4.90 4.55
CA SER A 224 -0.01 -4.04 4.69
C SER A 224 -0.17 -3.12 3.50
N GLY A 225 -1.39 -2.72 3.24
CA GLY A 225 -1.73 -1.73 2.23
C GLY A 225 -1.94 -2.29 0.82
N ILE A 226 -2.15 -3.60 0.67
CA ILE A 226 -2.70 -4.15 -0.56
C ILE A 226 -4.21 -4.01 -0.46
N ASP A 227 -4.79 -3.31 -1.42
CA ASP A 227 -6.24 -3.28 -1.57
C ASP A 227 -6.71 -4.63 -2.12
N LEU A 228 -7.16 -5.48 -1.22
CA LEU A 228 -7.74 -6.78 -1.57
C LEU A 228 -9.17 -6.63 -2.17
N SER A 229 -9.73 -5.43 -2.17
CA SER A 229 -11.06 -5.18 -2.73
C SER A 229 -11.08 -5.23 -4.26
N LEU A 230 -9.94 -5.05 -4.91
CA LEU A 230 -9.77 -5.28 -6.34
C LEU A 230 -9.77 -6.76 -6.73
N ILE A 231 -9.62 -7.66 -5.77
CA ILE A 231 -9.84 -9.07 -5.93
C ILE A 231 -11.34 -9.28 -5.72
N HIS A 232 -12.11 -9.15 -6.80
CA HIS A 232 -13.53 -9.43 -6.76
C HIS A 232 -13.74 -10.85 -6.25
N ILE A 233 -14.30 -10.92 -5.06
CA ILE A 233 -14.86 -12.14 -4.46
C ILE A 233 -16.17 -12.46 -5.18
#